data_4352494bcc1e0444a29d563602638e53
#
_entry.id   4352494bcc1e0444a29d563602638e53
#
_cell.length_a   1.000
_cell.length_b   1.000
_cell.length_c   1.000
_cell.angle_alpha   90.00
_cell.angle_beta   90.00
_cell.angle_gamma   90.00
#
_symmetry.space_group_name_H-M   'P 1'
#
loop_
_entity.id
_entity.type
_entity.pdbx_description
1 polymer ?
#
loop_
_entity_poly.entity_id
_entity_poly.type
_entity_poly.pdbx_seq_one_letter_code
_entity_poly.pdbx_strand_id
1 'polypeptide(L)'
;LPAESSSIVSDEKNFNGVSLAVYTFGQTFKVTPIQQIDAIAAIANGGYLMQPYMVQQVLDSNGNVVSNTEPAVKRQVISADTSKRMAAMLENAVSGGAIKNAYVSGYRVAGKTGTSEKTEMKDENDPTGKDVEVVASFGGFAPADNPRVAVLVMVDEPNKKSGGAVAAPVAKKILESILPYLGIEPRYTEKELAELNRTVPRVTSMTTAEAENSLKTKSLKSQVVGEGVTVIRQIPESGSSIPKDGTVWLYTDETPTVTTTVPDFREKTVAQVNQSASSAGINVQLSGITAGDGEPKSLRQSVAPGSKVPKGTVVNVEFIYEDTVH
;
A
#
# COMPACT_ATOMS: atom_id res chain seq x y z
N LEU A 1 -25.41 -7.04 12.19
CA LEU A 1 -26.09 -7.46 10.96
C LEU A 1 -27.12 -8.54 11.28
N PRO A 2 -28.16 -8.76 10.43
CA PRO A 2 -29.06 -9.88 10.58
C PRO A 2 -28.31 -11.22 10.66
N ALA A 3 -28.72 -12.12 11.57
CA ALA A 3 -28.10 -13.43 11.80
C ALA A 3 -26.63 -13.39 12.30
N GLU A 4 -26.18 -12.28 12.84
CA GLU A 4 -24.88 -12.18 13.47
C GLU A 4 -24.88 -12.93 14.81
N SER A 5 -23.80 -13.72 15.06
CA SER A 5 -23.62 -14.42 16.32
C SER A 5 -23.40 -13.45 17.49
N SER A 6 -23.74 -13.88 18.69
CA SER A 6 -23.46 -13.10 19.89
C SER A 6 -21.96 -13.07 20.18
N SER A 7 -21.48 -11.93 20.65
CA SER A 7 -20.13 -11.83 21.22
C SER A 7 -20.08 -12.45 22.63
N ILE A 8 -18.89 -12.87 23.04
CA ILE A 8 -18.65 -13.32 24.44
C ILE A 8 -17.71 -12.28 25.05
N VAL A 9 -18.27 -11.49 25.96
CA VAL A 9 -17.55 -10.43 26.67
C VAL A 9 -17.90 -10.60 28.17
N SER A 10 -16.91 -10.38 29.04
CA SER A 10 -17.13 -10.47 30.48
C SER A 10 -18.18 -9.45 30.92
N ASP A 11 -19.10 -9.90 31.75
CA ASP A 11 -20.07 -9.02 32.42
C ASP A 11 -19.32 -8.01 33.32
N GLU A 12 -19.81 -6.79 33.41
CA GLU A 12 -19.23 -5.73 34.26
C GLU A 12 -19.09 -6.19 35.73
N LYS A 13 -20.03 -7.01 36.24
CA LYS A 13 -19.97 -7.55 37.59
C LYS A 13 -18.80 -8.48 37.85
N ASN A 14 -18.30 -9.15 36.80
CA ASN A 14 -17.19 -10.11 36.85
C ASN A 14 -15.88 -9.49 36.35
N PHE A 15 -15.92 -8.23 35.92
CA PHE A 15 -14.74 -7.53 35.39
C PHE A 15 -13.83 -7.06 36.51
N ASN A 16 -12.62 -7.59 36.57
CA ASN A 16 -11.61 -7.29 37.61
C ASN A 16 -10.27 -6.84 37.00
N GLY A 17 -9.27 -6.57 37.84
CA GLY A 17 -7.95 -6.12 37.40
C GLY A 17 -7.24 -7.10 36.47
N VAL A 18 -7.46 -8.41 36.63
CA VAL A 18 -6.91 -9.43 35.73
C VAL A 18 -7.63 -9.38 34.38
N SER A 19 -8.96 -9.26 34.39
CA SER A 19 -9.76 -9.08 33.15
C SER A 19 -9.29 -7.85 32.38
N LEU A 20 -9.07 -6.72 33.06
CA LEU A 20 -8.56 -5.51 32.43
C LEU A 20 -7.20 -5.74 31.82
N ALA A 21 -6.27 -6.37 32.54
CA ALA A 21 -4.93 -6.65 32.05
C ALA A 21 -4.94 -7.54 30.77
N VAL A 22 -5.72 -8.62 30.77
CA VAL A 22 -5.79 -9.56 29.63
C VAL A 22 -6.53 -8.97 28.42
N TYR A 23 -7.52 -8.11 28.64
CA TYR A 23 -8.22 -7.40 27.56
C TYR A 23 -7.32 -6.43 26.83
N THR A 24 -6.33 -5.82 27.49
CA THR A 24 -5.40 -4.85 26.84
C THR A 24 -4.58 -5.47 25.73
N PHE A 25 -4.36 -6.78 25.74
CA PHE A 25 -3.68 -7.48 24.65
C PHE A 25 -4.58 -8.46 23.88
N GLY A 26 -5.91 -8.33 24.04
CA GLY A 26 -6.89 -9.01 23.19
C GLY A 26 -7.18 -10.45 23.55
N GLN A 27 -7.15 -10.80 24.84
CA GLN A 27 -7.44 -12.15 25.33
C GLN A 27 -8.75 -12.21 26.11
N THR A 28 -9.36 -13.42 26.23
CA THR A 28 -10.53 -13.73 27.03
C THR A 28 -11.87 -13.13 26.59
N PHE A 29 -11.96 -12.62 25.36
CA PHE A 29 -13.24 -12.23 24.77
C PHE A 29 -13.34 -12.72 23.32
N LYS A 30 -14.57 -12.89 22.83
CA LYS A 30 -14.85 -13.26 21.43
C LYS A 30 -15.80 -12.22 20.83
N VAL A 31 -15.45 -11.73 19.65
CA VAL A 31 -16.26 -10.80 18.85
C VAL A 31 -16.41 -11.33 17.43
N THR A 32 -17.47 -10.91 16.75
CA THR A 32 -17.64 -11.28 15.35
C THR A 32 -16.69 -10.48 14.47
N PRO A 33 -16.33 -10.97 13.26
CA PRO A 33 -15.50 -10.22 12.31
C PRO A 33 -16.07 -8.84 11.99
N ILE A 34 -17.40 -8.70 11.92
CA ILE A 34 -18.02 -7.40 11.63
C ILE A 34 -17.88 -6.43 12.82
N GLN A 35 -17.98 -6.91 14.06
CA GLN A 35 -17.71 -6.08 15.23
C GLN A 35 -16.25 -5.65 15.30
N GLN A 36 -15.32 -6.52 14.92
CA GLN A 36 -13.90 -6.21 14.95
C GLN A 36 -13.55 -5.16 13.89
N ILE A 37 -14.05 -5.27 12.65
CA ILE A 37 -13.77 -4.26 11.63
C ILE A 37 -14.48 -2.93 11.93
N ASP A 38 -15.67 -2.97 12.56
CA ASP A 38 -16.40 -1.77 12.99
C ASP A 38 -15.63 -1.01 14.09
N ALA A 39 -15.00 -1.75 15.02
CA ALA A 39 -14.10 -1.17 16.02
C ALA A 39 -12.83 -0.55 15.41
N ILE A 40 -12.24 -1.21 14.41
CA ILE A 40 -11.10 -0.67 13.63
C ILE A 40 -11.52 0.59 12.87
N ALA A 41 -12.69 0.57 12.24
CA ALA A 41 -13.26 1.73 11.55
C ALA A 41 -13.53 2.89 12.51
N ALA A 42 -13.96 2.61 13.75
CA ALA A 42 -14.14 3.65 14.77
C ALA A 42 -12.80 4.33 15.15
N ILE A 43 -11.69 3.59 15.17
CA ILE A 43 -10.36 4.18 15.37
C ILE A 43 -10.00 5.05 14.16
N ALA A 44 -10.33 4.63 12.96
CA ALA A 44 -9.98 5.33 11.72
C ALA A 44 -10.77 6.64 11.52
N ASN A 45 -12.03 6.69 11.96
CA ASN A 45 -12.98 7.76 11.60
C ASN A 45 -13.17 8.85 12.67
N GLY A 46 -12.24 9.02 13.60
CA GLY A 46 -12.34 10.03 14.67
C GLY A 46 -13.05 9.56 15.92
N GLY A 47 -13.26 8.25 16.09
CA GLY A 47 -13.81 7.65 17.30
C GLY A 47 -15.30 7.34 17.23
N TYR A 48 -15.92 7.38 16.07
CA TYR A 48 -17.36 7.14 15.91
C TYR A 48 -17.64 5.67 15.55
N LEU A 49 -18.39 4.99 16.42
CA LEU A 49 -18.94 3.66 16.11
C LEU A 49 -20.15 3.83 15.19
N MET A 50 -20.06 3.28 14.00
CA MET A 50 -21.11 3.36 12.98
C MET A 50 -22.04 2.15 13.03
N GLN A 51 -23.25 2.30 12.47
CA GLN A 51 -24.12 1.16 12.18
C GLN A 51 -23.67 0.52 10.86
N PRO A 52 -23.13 -0.72 10.86
CA PRO A 52 -22.76 -1.37 9.62
C PRO A 52 -23.98 -1.72 8.78
N TYR A 53 -23.87 -1.52 7.46
CA TYR A 53 -24.86 -1.93 6.47
C TYR A 53 -24.17 -2.42 5.19
N MET A 54 -24.87 -3.22 4.39
CA MET A 54 -24.34 -3.79 3.14
C MET A 54 -25.05 -3.23 1.91
N VAL A 55 -26.32 -2.84 2.04
CA VAL A 55 -27.13 -2.32 0.95
C VAL A 55 -27.25 -0.82 1.09
N GLN A 56 -26.65 -0.09 0.17
CA GLN A 56 -26.74 1.36 0.14
C GLN A 56 -28.04 1.82 -0.52
N GLN A 57 -28.39 1.24 -1.67
CA GLN A 57 -29.58 1.62 -2.42
C GLN A 57 -30.29 0.39 -2.97
N VAL A 58 -31.61 0.49 -3.07
CA VAL A 58 -32.46 -0.41 -3.82
C VAL A 58 -33.09 0.38 -4.95
N LEU A 59 -32.94 -0.12 -6.19
CA LEU A 59 -33.46 0.54 -7.41
C LEU A 59 -34.61 -0.30 -7.95
N ASP A 60 -35.59 0.36 -8.60
CA ASP A 60 -36.61 -0.30 -9.40
C ASP A 60 -36.09 -0.72 -10.78
N SER A 61 -36.91 -1.36 -11.58
CA SER A 61 -36.55 -1.78 -12.94
C SER A 61 -36.22 -0.63 -13.91
N ASN A 62 -36.57 0.60 -13.56
CA ASN A 62 -36.33 1.81 -14.36
C ASN A 62 -35.11 2.60 -13.83
N GLY A 63 -34.42 2.11 -12.79
CA GLY A 63 -33.28 2.76 -12.17
C GLY A 63 -33.62 3.83 -11.16
N ASN A 64 -34.88 4.00 -10.75
CA ASN A 64 -35.25 4.94 -9.72
C ASN A 64 -34.93 4.39 -8.32
N VAL A 65 -34.48 5.26 -7.41
CA VAL A 65 -34.20 4.88 -6.03
C VAL A 65 -35.49 4.59 -5.27
N VAL A 66 -35.69 3.34 -4.85
CA VAL A 66 -36.82 2.89 -4.02
C VAL A 66 -36.48 3.07 -2.53
N SER A 67 -35.24 2.78 -2.16
CA SER A 67 -34.75 2.90 -0.79
C SER A 67 -33.29 3.31 -0.79
N ASN A 68 -32.89 4.15 0.17
CA ASN A 68 -31.52 4.56 0.39
C ASN A 68 -31.16 4.40 1.88
N THR A 69 -29.98 3.86 2.14
CA THR A 69 -29.43 3.71 3.50
C THR A 69 -28.38 4.77 3.73
N GLU A 70 -28.64 5.68 4.67
CA GLU A 70 -27.65 6.68 5.08
C GLU A 70 -26.73 6.16 6.19
N PRO A 71 -25.46 6.55 6.23
CA PRO A 71 -24.57 6.25 7.33
C PRO A 71 -25.13 6.75 8.66
N ALA A 72 -25.21 5.88 9.66
CA ALA A 72 -25.75 6.21 10.98
C ALA A 72 -24.69 6.02 12.06
N VAL A 73 -24.46 7.06 12.86
CA VAL A 73 -23.57 7.02 14.03
C VAL A 73 -24.34 6.40 15.20
N LYS A 74 -23.80 5.33 15.78
CA LYS A 74 -24.35 4.76 17.04
C LYS A 74 -23.93 5.60 18.25
N ARG A 75 -22.64 5.90 18.36
CA ARG A 75 -22.06 6.72 19.43
C ARG A 75 -20.60 7.05 19.14
N GLN A 76 -20.05 8.05 19.80
CA GLN A 76 -18.61 8.25 19.86
C GLN A 76 -18.03 7.40 21.01
N VAL A 77 -17.04 6.53 20.71
CA VAL A 77 -16.45 5.56 21.65
C VAL A 77 -15.08 6.00 22.18
N ILE A 78 -14.36 6.81 21.42
CA ILE A 78 -13.10 7.45 21.80
C ILE A 78 -13.08 8.89 21.26
N SER A 79 -12.26 9.76 21.85
CA SER A 79 -12.10 11.13 21.34
C SER A 79 -11.35 11.14 20.01
N ALA A 80 -11.52 12.21 19.22
CA ALA A 80 -10.78 12.39 17.98
C ALA A 80 -9.26 12.44 18.21
N ASP A 81 -8.80 13.03 19.33
CA ASP A 81 -7.38 13.02 19.71
C ASP A 81 -6.88 11.59 19.97
N THR A 82 -7.64 10.79 20.71
CA THR A 82 -7.29 9.37 20.95
C THR A 82 -7.25 8.59 19.65
N SER A 83 -8.22 8.78 18.76
CA SER A 83 -8.26 8.19 17.43
C SER A 83 -6.99 8.52 16.63
N LYS A 84 -6.62 9.80 16.53
CA LYS A 84 -5.42 10.26 15.84
C LYS A 84 -4.13 9.66 16.42
N ARG A 85 -4.01 9.62 17.74
CA ARG A 85 -2.86 9.00 18.43
C ARG A 85 -2.76 7.51 18.18
N MET A 86 -3.88 6.80 18.21
CA MET A 86 -3.93 5.37 17.89
C MET A 86 -3.57 5.11 16.42
N ALA A 87 -4.08 5.90 15.48
CA ALA A 87 -3.73 5.80 14.07
C ALA A 87 -2.21 5.93 13.85
N ALA A 88 -1.57 6.91 14.48
CA ALA A 88 -0.11 7.10 14.41
C ALA A 88 0.67 5.92 15.02
N MET A 89 0.21 5.35 16.15
CA MET A 89 0.85 4.18 16.76
C MET A 89 0.71 2.94 15.87
N LEU A 90 -0.46 2.72 15.27
CA LEU A 90 -0.72 1.59 14.38
C LEU A 90 0.04 1.72 13.06
N GLU A 91 0.19 2.94 12.53
CA GLU A 91 1.04 3.22 11.38
C GLU A 91 2.51 2.91 11.68
N ASN A 92 3.01 3.38 12.84
CA ASN A 92 4.38 3.11 13.24
C ASN A 92 4.64 1.60 13.45
N ALA A 93 3.67 0.83 13.93
CA ALA A 93 3.79 -0.62 14.05
C ALA A 93 4.00 -1.30 12.69
N VAL A 94 3.39 -0.79 11.63
CA VAL A 94 3.57 -1.29 10.26
C VAL A 94 4.86 -0.76 9.64
N SER A 95 5.09 0.55 9.65
CA SER A 95 6.25 1.20 9.03
C SER A 95 7.56 0.95 9.80
N GLY A 96 7.50 0.91 11.12
CA GLY A 96 8.64 0.68 12.02
C GLY A 96 9.15 -0.75 12.08
N GLY A 97 8.45 -1.70 11.45
CA GLY A 97 8.96 -3.04 11.20
C GLY A 97 8.36 -4.19 11.99
N ALA A 98 7.56 -3.95 13.03
CA ALA A 98 6.88 -5.03 13.75
C ALA A 98 5.89 -5.82 12.87
N ILE A 99 5.26 -5.14 11.89
CA ILE A 99 4.26 -5.72 10.97
C ILE A 99 4.61 -5.36 9.51
N LYS A 100 5.88 -5.38 9.15
CA LYS A 100 6.40 -5.01 7.81
C LYS A 100 5.70 -5.70 6.64
N ASN A 101 5.17 -6.90 6.86
CA ASN A 101 4.47 -7.65 5.82
C ASN A 101 3.15 -7.02 5.36
N ALA A 102 2.61 -6.04 6.11
CA ALA A 102 1.45 -5.25 5.71
C ALA A 102 1.83 -3.89 5.11
N TYR A 103 3.12 -3.54 5.09
CA TYR A 103 3.58 -2.24 4.62
C TYR A 103 3.39 -2.10 3.10
N VAL A 104 2.75 -1.00 2.70
CA VAL A 104 2.58 -0.58 1.30
C VAL A 104 3.25 0.77 1.12
N SER A 105 4.28 0.83 0.27
CA SER A 105 5.05 2.05 0.04
C SER A 105 4.14 3.17 -0.47
N GLY A 106 4.25 4.35 0.12
CA GLY A 106 3.47 5.53 -0.21
C GLY A 106 2.06 5.60 0.37
N TYR A 107 1.56 4.57 1.07
CA TYR A 107 0.14 4.53 1.47
C TYR A 107 -0.13 4.54 2.98
N ARG A 108 0.87 4.78 3.81
CA ARG A 108 0.71 4.97 5.25
C ARG A 108 -0.30 4.01 5.89
N VAL A 109 -0.03 2.71 5.81
CA VAL A 109 -0.92 1.68 6.36
C VAL A 109 -0.82 1.65 7.88
N ALA A 110 -1.95 1.77 8.57
CA ALA A 110 -2.09 1.56 10.00
C ALA A 110 -2.72 0.20 10.27
N GLY A 111 -2.18 -0.58 11.22
CA GLY A 111 -2.79 -1.89 11.50
C GLY A 111 -2.12 -2.67 12.62
N LYS A 112 -2.78 -3.78 12.98
CA LYS A 112 -2.36 -4.71 14.02
C LYS A 112 -2.62 -6.15 13.58
N THR A 113 -1.68 -7.03 13.87
CA THR A 113 -1.86 -8.48 13.75
C THR A 113 -2.50 -9.05 14.99
N GLY A 114 -3.26 -10.12 14.82
CA GLY A 114 -3.77 -10.97 15.89
C GLY A 114 -3.43 -12.43 15.62
N THR A 115 -3.29 -13.19 16.70
CA THR A 115 -3.18 -14.64 16.68
C THR A 115 -3.98 -15.15 17.87
N SER A 116 -5.13 -15.74 17.62
CA SER A 116 -6.04 -16.23 18.64
C SER A 116 -6.03 -17.75 18.64
N GLU A 117 -5.72 -18.36 19.79
CA GLU A 117 -5.76 -19.80 19.96
C GLU A 117 -7.22 -20.31 20.05
N LYS A 118 -7.51 -21.44 19.41
CA LYS A 118 -8.76 -22.18 19.52
C LYS A 118 -8.74 -23.09 20.76
N THR A 119 -8.85 -22.50 21.93
CA THR A 119 -8.75 -23.22 23.21
C THR A 119 -9.77 -24.34 23.40
N GLU A 120 -10.88 -24.32 22.66
CA GLU A 120 -11.94 -25.32 22.67
C GLU A 120 -11.55 -26.62 21.94
N MET A 121 -10.50 -26.57 21.13
CA MET A 121 -9.97 -27.69 20.35
C MET A 121 -8.63 -28.20 20.91
N LYS A 122 -8.33 -27.92 22.18
CA LYS A 122 -7.12 -28.48 22.81
C LYS A 122 -7.29 -30.00 22.90
N ASP A 123 -6.35 -30.72 22.28
CA ASP A 123 -6.24 -32.15 22.47
C ASP A 123 -5.86 -32.41 23.93
N GLU A 124 -6.71 -33.10 24.67
CA GLU A 124 -6.43 -33.51 26.06
C GLU A 124 -5.17 -34.39 26.18
N ASN A 125 -4.71 -34.95 25.06
CA ASN A 125 -3.52 -35.79 24.98
C ASN A 125 -2.25 -35.00 24.60
N ASP A 126 -2.32 -33.69 24.28
CA ASP A 126 -1.15 -32.84 24.08
C ASP A 126 -0.84 -31.99 25.33
N PRO A 127 -0.07 -32.52 26.31
CA PRO A 127 0.28 -31.76 27.51
C PRO A 127 1.23 -30.58 27.20
N THR A 128 1.78 -30.50 25.97
CA THR A 128 2.72 -29.46 25.58
C THR A 128 2.04 -28.23 24.99
N GLY A 129 0.77 -28.33 24.57
CA GLY A 129 0.00 -27.27 23.92
C GLY A 129 0.61 -26.75 22.62
N LYS A 130 1.50 -27.52 22.00
CA LYS A 130 2.23 -27.11 20.78
C LYS A 130 1.36 -27.16 19.53
N ASP A 131 0.31 -27.97 19.52
CA ASP A 131 -0.56 -28.19 18.36
C ASP A 131 -1.92 -27.46 18.46
N VAL A 132 -1.98 -26.38 19.26
CA VAL A 132 -3.21 -25.56 19.32
C VAL A 132 -3.41 -24.85 17.99
N GLU A 133 -4.58 -25.10 17.37
CA GLU A 133 -4.98 -24.40 16.17
C GLU A 133 -5.29 -22.91 16.48
N VAL A 134 -5.04 -22.07 15.50
CA VAL A 134 -5.17 -20.61 15.66
C VAL A 134 -6.01 -19.98 14.56
N VAL A 135 -6.61 -18.84 14.89
CA VAL A 135 -7.09 -17.86 13.91
C VAL A 135 -6.05 -16.75 13.82
N ALA A 136 -5.38 -16.68 12.68
CA ALA A 136 -4.40 -15.63 12.39
C ALA A 136 -5.07 -14.45 11.69
N SER A 137 -4.87 -13.23 12.17
CA SER A 137 -5.56 -12.07 11.62
C SER A 137 -4.65 -10.85 11.42
N PHE A 138 -5.10 -9.95 10.56
CA PHE A 138 -4.62 -8.58 10.43
C PHE A 138 -5.83 -7.67 10.27
N GLY A 139 -5.93 -6.65 11.10
CA GLY A 139 -6.91 -5.58 10.97
C GLY A 139 -6.21 -4.23 10.85
N GLY A 140 -6.67 -3.40 9.92
CA GLY A 140 -6.05 -2.10 9.69
C GLY A 140 -6.85 -1.22 8.75
N PHE A 141 -6.28 -0.06 8.43
CA PHE A 141 -6.87 0.93 7.53
C PHE A 141 -5.77 1.73 6.81
N ALA A 142 -6.14 2.39 5.75
CA ALA A 142 -5.24 3.23 4.97
C ALA A 142 -6.02 4.35 4.23
N PRO A 143 -5.37 5.51 3.97
CA PRO A 143 -4.17 6.03 4.64
C PRO A 143 -4.39 6.30 6.14
N ALA A 144 -3.34 6.28 6.96
CA ALA A 144 -3.48 6.45 8.41
C ALA A 144 -3.92 7.87 8.82
N ASP A 145 -3.55 8.86 8.03
CA ASP A 145 -3.84 10.29 8.24
C ASP A 145 -5.17 10.75 7.61
N ASN A 146 -5.65 10.05 6.59
CA ASN A 146 -6.95 10.30 5.94
C ASN A 146 -7.59 8.97 5.54
N PRO A 147 -8.12 8.19 6.50
CA PRO A 147 -8.60 6.84 6.25
C PRO A 147 -9.75 6.78 5.22
N ARG A 148 -9.57 5.94 4.21
CA ARG A 148 -10.55 5.72 3.14
C ARG A 148 -11.05 4.28 3.08
N VAL A 149 -10.26 3.35 3.60
CA VAL A 149 -10.62 1.92 3.63
C VAL A 149 -10.12 1.27 4.91
N ALA A 150 -10.96 0.46 5.53
CA ALA A 150 -10.58 -0.48 6.57
C ALA A 150 -10.56 -1.90 6.00
N VAL A 151 -9.61 -2.71 6.44
CA VAL A 151 -9.43 -4.09 6.02
C VAL A 151 -9.27 -5.00 7.22
N LEU A 152 -9.97 -6.14 7.20
CA LEU A 152 -9.79 -7.23 8.14
C LEU A 152 -9.56 -8.53 7.34
N VAL A 153 -8.42 -9.16 7.58
CA VAL A 153 -8.09 -10.48 7.02
C VAL A 153 -8.01 -11.46 8.18
N MET A 154 -8.74 -12.54 8.07
CA MET A 154 -8.72 -13.64 9.03
C MET A 154 -8.45 -14.94 8.28
N VAL A 155 -7.50 -15.72 8.77
CA VAL A 155 -7.13 -17.03 8.22
C VAL A 155 -7.28 -18.05 9.32
N ASP A 156 -8.22 -18.95 9.12
CA ASP A 156 -8.51 -20.02 10.05
C ASP A 156 -7.58 -21.20 9.83
N GLU A 157 -6.99 -21.72 10.89
CA GLU A 157 -6.09 -22.88 10.89
C GLU A 157 -4.96 -22.81 9.83
N PRO A 158 -4.18 -21.70 9.79
CA PRO A 158 -3.14 -21.57 8.79
C PRO A 158 -1.94 -22.47 9.11
N ASN A 159 -1.24 -22.93 8.07
CA ASN A 159 0.01 -23.70 8.23
C ASN A 159 1.09 -22.95 9.04
N LYS A 160 1.09 -21.61 9.02
CA LYS A 160 1.96 -20.77 9.85
C LYS A 160 1.09 -20.04 10.88
N LYS A 161 1.27 -20.35 12.15
CA LYS A 161 0.46 -19.86 13.28
C LYS A 161 0.78 -18.38 13.65
N SER A 162 0.78 -17.47 12.67
CA SER A 162 1.07 -16.04 12.90
C SER A 162 0.34 -15.12 11.92
N GLY A 163 -0.41 -14.15 12.45
CA GLY A 163 -1.09 -13.12 11.64
C GLY A 163 -0.14 -12.31 10.79
N GLY A 164 1.06 -11.99 11.30
CA GLY A 164 2.10 -11.27 10.56
C GLY A 164 2.67 -12.06 9.38
N ALA A 165 2.66 -13.40 9.46
CA ALA A 165 3.18 -14.26 8.40
C ALA A 165 2.16 -14.60 7.31
N VAL A 166 0.85 -14.65 7.66
CA VAL A 166 -0.18 -15.14 6.72
C VAL A 166 -1.24 -14.08 6.39
N ALA A 167 -1.77 -13.34 7.37
CA ALA A 167 -2.84 -12.37 7.14
C ALA A 167 -2.30 -11.01 6.64
N ALA A 168 -1.20 -10.53 7.20
CA ALA A 168 -0.61 -9.24 6.82
C ALA A 168 -0.20 -9.16 5.34
N PRO A 169 0.45 -10.19 4.72
CA PRO A 169 0.75 -10.16 3.28
C PRO A 169 -0.50 -10.14 2.39
N VAL A 170 -1.59 -10.77 2.82
CA VAL A 170 -2.86 -10.74 2.09
C VAL A 170 -3.47 -9.34 2.16
N ALA A 171 -3.53 -8.75 3.36
CA ALA A 171 -3.98 -7.37 3.53
C ALA A 171 -3.17 -6.38 2.69
N LYS A 172 -1.84 -6.54 2.64
CA LYS A 172 -0.97 -5.76 1.76
C LYS A 172 -1.42 -5.83 0.31
N LYS A 173 -1.60 -7.02 -0.26
CA LYS A 173 -2.05 -7.21 -1.65
C LYS A 173 -3.41 -6.59 -1.93
N ILE A 174 -4.34 -6.69 -0.98
CA ILE A 174 -5.66 -6.05 -1.08
C ILE A 174 -5.50 -4.53 -1.15
N LEU A 175 -4.71 -3.95 -0.23
CA LEU A 175 -4.49 -2.51 -0.18
C LEU A 175 -3.73 -2.00 -1.41
N GLU A 176 -2.70 -2.71 -1.89
CA GLU A 176 -1.98 -2.39 -3.14
C GLU A 176 -2.91 -2.31 -4.36
N SER A 177 -3.99 -3.08 -4.38
CA SER A 177 -4.96 -3.09 -5.47
C SER A 177 -6.07 -2.05 -5.29
N ILE A 178 -6.61 -1.93 -4.07
CA ILE A 178 -7.82 -1.13 -3.83
C ILE A 178 -7.52 0.37 -3.68
N LEU A 179 -6.36 0.76 -3.12
CA LEU A 179 -6.03 2.16 -2.91
C LEU A 179 -5.91 2.94 -4.24
N PRO A 180 -5.17 2.45 -5.26
CA PRO A 180 -5.18 3.08 -6.58
C PRO A 180 -6.56 3.05 -7.26
N TYR A 181 -7.32 1.96 -7.08
CA TYR A 181 -8.68 1.85 -7.62
C TYR A 181 -9.63 2.91 -7.05
N LEU A 182 -9.45 3.26 -5.77
CA LEU A 182 -10.20 4.34 -5.12
C LEU A 182 -9.67 5.75 -5.47
N GLY A 183 -8.70 5.86 -6.38
CA GLY A 183 -8.08 7.14 -6.77
C GLY A 183 -7.19 7.73 -5.68
N ILE A 184 -6.70 6.91 -4.75
CA ILE A 184 -5.80 7.38 -3.70
C ILE A 184 -4.37 7.29 -4.24
N GLU A 185 -3.73 8.44 -4.41
CA GLU A 185 -2.36 8.51 -4.90
C GLU A 185 -1.34 8.22 -3.80
N PRO A 186 -0.23 7.52 -4.11
CA PRO A 186 0.80 7.25 -3.14
C PRO A 186 1.60 8.51 -2.79
N ARG A 187 1.88 8.70 -1.50
CA ARG A 187 2.74 9.78 -0.96
C ARG A 187 4.01 9.15 -0.41
N TYR A 188 5.09 9.27 -1.18
CA TYR A 188 6.37 8.66 -0.82
C TYR A 188 7.20 9.57 0.09
N THR A 189 7.85 8.99 1.08
CA THR A 189 8.94 9.62 1.80
C THR A 189 10.22 9.62 0.93
N GLU A 190 11.20 10.47 1.25
CA GLU A 190 12.50 10.49 0.54
C GLU A 190 13.18 9.10 0.58
N LYS A 191 13.07 8.40 1.71
CA LYS A 191 13.61 7.04 1.86
C LYS A 191 12.92 6.06 0.92
N GLU A 192 11.59 6.09 0.85
CA GLU A 192 10.82 5.24 -0.06
C GLU A 192 11.14 5.52 -1.52
N LEU A 193 11.27 6.79 -1.89
CA LEU A 193 11.69 7.19 -3.24
C LEU A 193 13.10 6.66 -3.57
N ALA A 194 14.04 6.74 -2.63
CA ALA A 194 15.38 6.19 -2.80
C ALA A 194 15.34 4.65 -2.96
N GLU A 195 14.45 3.96 -2.23
CA GLU A 195 14.25 2.51 -2.35
C GLU A 195 13.54 2.09 -3.66
N LEU A 196 12.72 2.97 -4.24
CA LEU A 196 12.07 2.74 -5.54
C LEU A 196 13.01 2.95 -6.71
N ASN A 197 14.04 3.76 -6.56
CA ASN A 197 15.01 4.02 -7.60
C ASN A 197 16.09 2.92 -7.67
N ARG A 198 16.64 2.74 -8.86
CA ARG A 198 17.74 1.81 -9.14
C ARG A 198 18.86 2.53 -9.87
N THR A 199 20.08 2.29 -9.43
CA THR A 199 21.25 2.78 -10.14
C THR A 199 21.50 1.91 -11.37
N VAL A 200 21.58 2.53 -12.53
CA VAL A 200 21.87 1.86 -13.81
C VAL A 200 23.30 1.34 -13.79
N PRO A 201 23.52 0.03 -13.92
CA PRO A 201 24.87 -0.53 -14.01
C PRO A 201 25.53 -0.20 -15.34
N ARG A 202 26.86 -0.26 -15.39
CA ARG A 202 27.59 -0.22 -16.66
C ARG A 202 27.45 -1.58 -17.35
N VAL A 203 26.87 -1.58 -18.54
CA VAL A 203 26.68 -2.78 -19.36
C VAL A 203 27.32 -2.66 -20.76
N THR A 204 28.01 -1.55 -21.02
CA THR A 204 28.82 -1.40 -22.25
C THR A 204 29.97 -2.41 -22.28
N SER A 205 30.28 -2.95 -23.43
CA SER A 205 31.25 -4.02 -23.68
C SER A 205 30.81 -5.42 -23.20
N MET A 206 29.60 -5.57 -22.70
CA MET A 206 28.99 -6.86 -22.40
C MET A 206 28.27 -7.39 -23.64
N THR A 207 28.07 -8.71 -23.71
CA THR A 207 27.10 -9.27 -24.65
C THR A 207 25.68 -8.83 -24.27
N THR A 208 24.77 -8.82 -25.23
CA THR A 208 23.35 -8.46 -24.97
C THR A 208 22.75 -9.30 -23.84
N ALA A 209 23.01 -10.61 -23.83
CA ALA A 209 22.52 -11.53 -22.80
C ALA A 209 23.07 -11.22 -21.39
N GLU A 210 24.37 -10.90 -21.29
CA GLU A 210 24.98 -10.49 -20.00
C GLU A 210 24.42 -9.16 -19.53
N ALA A 211 24.25 -8.19 -20.44
CA ALA A 211 23.69 -6.87 -20.15
C ALA A 211 22.23 -6.98 -19.63
N GLU A 212 21.41 -7.75 -20.32
CA GLU A 212 20.01 -8.01 -19.91
C GLU A 212 19.94 -8.67 -18.54
N ASN A 213 20.77 -9.67 -18.28
CA ASN A 213 20.81 -10.32 -16.98
C ASN A 213 21.28 -9.35 -15.88
N SER A 214 22.31 -8.54 -16.14
CA SER A 214 22.80 -7.51 -15.23
C SER A 214 21.70 -6.50 -14.86
N LEU A 215 20.95 -6.01 -15.84
CA LEU A 215 19.82 -5.09 -15.63
C LEU A 215 18.67 -5.78 -14.85
N LYS A 216 18.34 -7.00 -15.21
CA LYS A 216 17.30 -7.79 -14.52
C LYS A 216 17.61 -8.00 -13.04
N THR A 217 18.87 -8.25 -12.66
CA THR A 217 19.28 -8.37 -11.24
C THR A 217 19.06 -7.07 -10.47
N LYS A 218 19.02 -5.93 -11.14
CA LYS A 218 18.71 -4.60 -10.59
C LYS A 218 17.23 -4.23 -10.70
N SER A 219 16.37 -5.16 -11.13
CA SER A 219 14.96 -4.90 -11.43
C SER A 219 14.77 -3.77 -12.44
N LEU A 220 15.61 -3.75 -13.48
CA LEU A 220 15.54 -2.85 -14.64
C LEU A 220 15.18 -3.65 -15.88
N LYS A 221 14.51 -3.02 -16.84
CA LYS A 221 14.20 -3.55 -18.16
C LYS A 221 15.25 -3.13 -19.17
N SER A 222 15.42 -3.92 -20.21
CA SER A 222 16.28 -3.62 -21.36
C SER A 222 15.48 -3.53 -22.65
N GLN A 223 15.97 -2.69 -23.57
CA GLN A 223 15.51 -2.64 -24.96
C GLN A 223 16.74 -2.59 -25.85
N VAL A 224 16.96 -3.64 -26.64
CA VAL A 224 18.09 -3.72 -27.56
C VAL A 224 17.74 -3.02 -28.88
N VAL A 225 18.70 -2.27 -29.41
CA VAL A 225 18.65 -1.59 -30.71
C VAL A 225 19.91 -1.96 -31.49
N GLY A 226 19.74 -2.42 -32.75
CA GLY A 226 20.78 -2.96 -33.59
C GLY A 226 20.85 -4.48 -33.59
N GLU A 227 21.71 -5.05 -34.43
CA GLU A 227 21.85 -6.50 -34.65
C GLU A 227 23.18 -7.06 -34.11
N GLY A 228 23.99 -6.22 -33.48
CA GLY A 228 25.27 -6.62 -32.90
C GLY A 228 25.08 -7.47 -31.62
N VAL A 229 26.10 -8.25 -31.29
CA VAL A 229 26.12 -9.11 -30.09
C VAL A 229 26.66 -8.43 -28.84
N THR A 230 27.31 -7.27 -29.00
CA THR A 230 27.97 -6.54 -27.90
C THR A 230 27.36 -5.16 -27.76
N VAL A 231 27.08 -4.74 -26.53
CA VAL A 231 26.55 -3.40 -26.21
C VAL A 231 27.69 -2.38 -26.36
N ILE A 232 27.58 -1.46 -27.32
CA ILE A 232 28.56 -0.37 -27.53
C ILE A 232 28.16 0.93 -26.80
N ARG A 233 26.83 1.12 -26.56
CA ARG A 233 26.29 2.31 -25.91
C ARG A 233 24.99 1.96 -25.15
N GLN A 234 24.75 2.65 -24.04
CA GLN A 234 23.54 2.52 -23.25
C GLN A 234 22.90 3.88 -22.93
N ILE A 235 21.59 3.94 -22.83
CA ILE A 235 20.82 5.12 -22.40
C ILE A 235 19.74 4.65 -21.40
N PRO A 236 19.73 5.12 -20.14
CA PRO A 236 20.63 6.13 -19.55
C PRO A 236 22.07 5.61 -19.36
N GLU A 237 22.97 6.55 -19.10
CA GLU A 237 24.35 6.23 -18.75
C GLU A 237 24.45 5.48 -17.43
N SER A 238 25.54 4.74 -17.23
CA SER A 238 25.83 4.09 -15.95
C SER A 238 25.92 5.10 -14.81
N GLY A 239 25.42 4.74 -13.64
CA GLY A 239 25.33 5.64 -12.49
C GLY A 239 24.04 6.49 -12.44
N SER A 240 23.29 6.58 -13.54
CA SER A 240 21.98 7.23 -13.52
C SER A 240 21.02 6.52 -12.55
N SER A 241 20.18 7.32 -11.90
CA SER A 241 19.09 6.80 -11.03
C SER A 241 17.78 6.81 -11.79
N ILE A 242 17.15 5.65 -11.95
CA ILE A 242 15.85 5.50 -12.61
C ILE A 242 14.90 4.64 -11.78
N PRO A 243 13.59 4.75 -11.95
CA PRO A 243 12.63 3.94 -11.22
C PRO A 243 12.88 2.44 -11.42
N LYS A 244 12.52 1.65 -10.42
CA LYS A 244 12.34 0.20 -10.59
C LYS A 244 11.46 -0.06 -11.80
N ASP A 245 11.79 -1.10 -12.58
CA ASP A 245 11.16 -1.42 -13.87
C ASP A 245 11.38 -0.35 -14.98
N GLY A 246 12.22 0.66 -14.74
CA GLY A 246 12.69 1.60 -15.75
C GLY A 246 13.47 0.89 -16.86
N THR A 247 13.43 1.46 -18.07
CA THR A 247 14.02 0.82 -19.25
C THR A 247 15.36 1.45 -19.62
N VAL A 248 16.38 0.60 -19.81
CA VAL A 248 17.69 0.96 -20.35
C VAL A 248 17.77 0.51 -21.81
N TRP A 249 18.03 1.46 -22.71
CA TRP A 249 18.20 1.22 -24.14
C TRP A 249 19.64 0.84 -24.42
N LEU A 250 19.84 -0.32 -25.07
CA LEU A 250 21.14 -0.91 -25.36
C LEU A 250 21.38 -0.86 -26.88
N TYR A 251 22.41 -0.16 -27.30
CA TYR A 251 22.80 -0.05 -28.71
C TYR A 251 23.95 -1.01 -28.96
N THR A 252 23.84 -1.84 -29.98
CA THR A 252 24.81 -2.89 -30.31
C THR A 252 25.59 -2.61 -31.58
N ASP A 253 25.25 -1.55 -32.29
CA ASP A 253 25.90 -1.05 -33.48
C ASP A 253 25.71 0.47 -33.61
N GLU A 254 26.18 1.07 -34.73
CA GLU A 254 26.06 2.50 -35.02
C GLU A 254 24.64 2.93 -35.47
N THR A 255 23.63 2.12 -35.22
CA THR A 255 22.24 2.51 -35.54
C THR A 255 21.91 3.86 -34.91
N PRO A 256 21.21 4.74 -35.63
CA PRO A 256 20.84 6.06 -35.14
C PRO A 256 20.03 5.96 -33.82
N THR A 257 20.29 6.89 -32.91
CA THR A 257 19.61 6.94 -31.62
C THR A 257 18.11 7.08 -31.83
N VAL A 258 17.33 6.14 -31.28
CA VAL A 258 15.88 6.23 -31.30
C VAL A 258 15.44 7.37 -30.40
N THR A 259 14.70 8.32 -30.96
CA THR A 259 14.21 9.51 -30.25
C THR A 259 12.72 9.43 -29.97
N THR A 260 12.30 10.24 -29.02
CA THR A 260 10.90 10.41 -28.64
C THR A 260 10.63 11.86 -28.25
N THR A 261 9.36 12.22 -28.12
CA THR A 261 8.94 13.54 -27.66
C THR A 261 8.62 13.50 -26.18
N VAL A 262 9.15 14.41 -25.40
CA VAL A 262 8.88 14.52 -23.95
C VAL A 262 7.45 14.99 -23.75
N PRO A 263 6.62 14.24 -22.98
CA PRO A 263 5.28 14.66 -22.64
C PRO A 263 5.26 15.89 -21.74
N ASP A 264 4.12 16.58 -21.70
CA ASP A 264 3.85 17.57 -20.66
C ASP A 264 3.40 16.84 -19.38
N PHE A 265 4.20 17.00 -18.32
CA PHE A 265 3.92 16.39 -17.02
C PHE A 265 3.23 17.33 -16.04
N ARG A 266 3.07 18.61 -16.34
CA ARG A 266 2.47 19.60 -15.42
C ARG A 266 1.06 19.18 -15.00
N GLU A 267 0.71 19.48 -13.77
CA GLU A 267 -0.60 19.21 -13.15
C GLU A 267 -1.01 17.72 -13.13
N LYS A 268 -0.05 16.82 -13.30
CA LYS A 268 -0.29 15.37 -13.30
C LYS A 268 0.07 14.74 -11.97
N THR A 269 -0.67 13.69 -11.61
CA THR A 269 -0.34 12.83 -10.48
C THR A 269 0.90 11.98 -10.77
N VAL A 270 1.50 11.40 -9.73
CA VAL A 270 2.66 10.51 -9.88
C VAL A 270 2.36 9.34 -10.83
N ALA A 271 1.15 8.75 -10.72
CA ALA A 271 0.73 7.65 -11.59
C ALA A 271 0.64 8.08 -13.05
N GLN A 272 0.02 9.23 -13.32
CA GLN A 272 -0.11 9.79 -14.67
C GLN A 272 1.24 10.16 -15.29
N VAL A 273 2.17 10.70 -14.49
CA VAL A 273 3.54 10.99 -14.92
C VAL A 273 4.27 9.71 -15.32
N ASN A 274 4.24 8.68 -14.45
CA ASN A 274 4.88 7.39 -14.72
C ASN A 274 4.31 6.70 -15.97
N GLN A 275 2.99 6.71 -16.14
CA GLN A 275 2.33 6.14 -17.31
C GLN A 275 2.72 6.88 -18.60
N SER A 276 2.68 8.21 -18.59
CA SER A 276 3.05 9.04 -19.74
C SER A 276 4.51 8.87 -20.13
N ALA A 277 5.42 8.82 -19.16
CA ALA A 277 6.85 8.60 -19.37
C ALA A 277 7.13 7.20 -19.96
N SER A 278 6.51 6.17 -19.38
CA SER A 278 6.64 4.79 -19.88
C SER A 278 6.16 4.66 -21.32
N SER A 279 5.01 5.26 -21.65
CA SER A 279 4.48 5.27 -23.02
C SER A 279 5.38 6.00 -24.00
N ALA A 280 6.08 7.04 -23.57
CA ALA A 280 7.06 7.77 -24.36
C ALA A 280 8.43 7.06 -24.42
N GLY A 281 8.67 6.01 -23.62
CA GLY A 281 9.94 5.28 -23.54
C GLY A 281 11.06 6.09 -22.90
N ILE A 282 10.73 6.98 -21.96
CA ILE A 282 11.65 7.74 -21.12
C ILE A 282 11.50 7.31 -19.65
N ASN A 283 12.49 7.65 -18.83
CA ASN A 283 12.47 7.41 -17.41
C ASN A 283 12.18 8.72 -16.66
N VAL A 284 11.54 8.65 -15.51
CA VAL A 284 11.32 9.81 -14.65
C VAL A 284 12.00 9.63 -13.30
N GLN A 285 12.56 10.71 -12.78
CA GLN A 285 13.01 10.80 -11.41
C GLN A 285 12.12 11.80 -10.67
N LEU A 286 11.47 11.33 -9.61
CA LEU A 286 10.53 12.14 -8.85
C LEU A 286 11.28 12.91 -7.76
N SER A 287 10.92 14.17 -7.53
CA SER A 287 11.45 15.03 -6.48
C SER A 287 10.35 15.91 -5.88
N GLY A 288 10.58 16.51 -4.69
CA GLY A 288 9.64 17.44 -4.05
C GLY A 288 8.45 16.80 -3.37
N ILE A 289 8.37 15.46 -3.31
CA ILE A 289 7.28 14.74 -2.63
C ILE A 289 7.63 14.60 -1.14
N THR A 290 7.75 15.69 -0.44
CA THR A 290 7.86 15.72 1.01
C THR A 290 6.53 16.07 1.63
N ALA A 291 6.23 15.45 2.76
CA ALA A 291 4.97 15.48 3.50
C ALA A 291 4.17 16.80 3.40
N GLY A 292 3.02 16.76 2.72
CA GLY A 292 1.99 17.80 2.68
C GLY A 292 0.61 17.17 2.78
N ASP A 293 -0.39 17.94 3.14
CA ASP A 293 -1.78 17.52 3.12
C ASP A 293 -2.32 17.73 1.69
N GLY A 294 -2.82 16.69 1.04
CA GLY A 294 -3.39 16.77 -0.31
C GLY A 294 -2.77 15.80 -1.31
N GLU A 295 -3.21 15.89 -2.55
CA GLU A 295 -2.71 15.08 -3.66
C GLU A 295 -1.49 15.78 -4.30
N PRO A 296 -0.31 15.12 -4.38
CA PRO A 296 0.85 15.73 -5.01
C PRO A 296 0.63 15.86 -6.52
N LYS A 297 0.83 17.06 -7.06
CA LYS A 297 0.82 17.33 -8.50
C LYS A 297 2.17 17.81 -8.97
N SER A 298 2.52 17.41 -10.19
CA SER A 298 3.77 17.84 -10.81
C SER A 298 3.74 19.32 -11.14
N LEU A 299 4.75 20.03 -10.62
CA LEU A 299 4.93 21.47 -10.80
C LEU A 299 5.76 21.78 -12.04
N ARG A 300 6.90 21.12 -12.16
CA ARG A 300 7.87 21.35 -13.25
C ARG A 300 8.66 20.10 -13.60
N GLN A 301 9.21 20.13 -14.81
CA GLN A 301 10.06 19.06 -15.34
C GLN A 301 11.39 19.62 -15.87
N SER A 302 12.47 18.82 -15.78
CA SER A 302 13.83 19.26 -16.16
C SER A 302 14.03 19.39 -17.65
N VAL A 303 13.18 18.76 -18.47
CA VAL A 303 13.22 18.85 -19.95
C VAL A 303 11.89 19.40 -20.42
N ALA A 304 11.92 20.41 -21.28
CA ALA A 304 10.70 21.07 -21.74
C ALA A 304 9.75 20.10 -22.48
N PRO A 305 8.43 20.21 -22.28
CA PRO A 305 7.44 19.47 -23.08
C PRO A 305 7.63 19.71 -24.56
N GLY A 306 7.44 18.66 -25.36
CA GLY A 306 7.60 18.74 -26.82
C GLY A 306 9.05 18.59 -27.30
N SER A 307 10.05 18.61 -26.42
CA SER A 307 11.46 18.40 -26.79
C SER A 307 11.67 16.99 -27.33
N LYS A 308 12.50 16.86 -28.40
CA LYS A 308 12.96 15.56 -28.87
C LYS A 308 14.19 15.12 -28.05
N VAL A 309 14.11 13.95 -27.46
CA VAL A 309 15.20 13.36 -26.67
C VAL A 309 15.41 11.89 -27.05
N PRO A 310 16.58 11.30 -26.78
CA PRO A 310 16.79 9.87 -26.89
C PRO A 310 15.79 9.10 -26.02
N LYS A 311 15.28 7.97 -26.49
CA LYS A 311 14.56 7.03 -25.61
C LYS A 311 15.49 6.56 -24.49
N GLY A 312 14.94 6.36 -23.29
CA GLY A 312 15.73 6.08 -22.10
C GLY A 312 16.17 7.32 -21.32
N THR A 313 16.08 8.54 -21.91
CA THR A 313 16.41 9.79 -21.18
C THR A 313 15.72 9.85 -19.84
N VAL A 314 16.42 10.37 -18.82
CA VAL A 314 15.87 10.60 -17.48
C VAL A 314 15.37 12.05 -17.40
N VAL A 315 14.10 12.23 -17.05
CA VAL A 315 13.49 13.55 -16.83
C VAL A 315 13.18 13.68 -15.35
N ASN A 316 13.75 14.69 -14.69
CA ASN A 316 13.37 15.00 -13.30
C ASN A 316 12.04 15.73 -13.30
N VAL A 317 11.11 15.27 -12.48
CA VAL A 317 9.79 15.87 -12.30
C VAL A 317 9.63 16.21 -10.82
N GLU A 318 9.40 17.49 -10.56
CA GLU A 318 9.20 18.02 -9.21
C GLU A 318 7.71 18.13 -8.93
N PHE A 319 7.31 17.65 -7.75
CA PHE A 319 5.95 17.66 -7.27
C PHE A 319 5.79 18.63 -6.11
N ILE A 320 4.63 19.20 -5.98
CA ILE A 320 4.19 19.98 -4.81
C ILE A 320 2.86 19.43 -4.29
N TYR A 321 2.62 19.66 -3.01
CA TYR A 321 1.29 19.51 -2.44
C TYR A 321 0.58 20.86 -2.53
N GLU A 322 -0.61 20.90 -3.12
CA GLU A 322 -1.47 22.06 -2.98
C GLU A 322 -1.98 22.08 -1.53
N ASP A 323 -1.60 23.11 -0.76
CA ASP A 323 -2.21 23.36 0.52
C ASP A 323 -3.70 23.60 0.28
N THR A 324 -4.54 22.65 0.66
CA THR A 324 -5.97 22.91 0.80
C THR A 324 -6.14 23.85 1.98
N VAL A 325 -6.12 25.14 1.69
CA VAL A 325 -6.54 26.18 2.65
C VAL A 325 -8.02 25.92 2.95
N HIS A 326 -8.27 25.41 4.15
CA HIS A 326 -9.61 25.32 4.75
C HIS A 326 -9.87 26.49 5.69
#